data_fef9e9faa5929db8f06c2ad34b5a8f10
#
_entry.id   fef9e9faa5929db8f06c2ad34b5a8f10
#
_cell.length_a   1.000
_cell.length_b   1.000
_cell.length_c   1.000
_cell.angle_alpha   90.00
_cell.angle_beta   90.00
_cell.angle_gamma   90.00
#
_symmetry.space_group_name_H-M   'P 1'
#
loop_
_entity.id
_entity.type
_entity.pdbx_description
1 polymer ?
#
loop_
_entity_poly.entity_id
_entity_poly.type
_entity_poly.pdbx_seq_one_letter_code
_entity_poly.pdbx_strand_id
1 'polypeptide(L)'
;MSAAALLLPRLLARAQDGSASTTPPSIAIAALYKNAVVIDSLCGPVTDMDASLTPEVLAAVRQSGITAINFTISDPTFEGTVGNIAALEALIDRHPDTFLIVRRHSDIARAKRENKIGIMPGFQYTAFLEEKPERIETFRQLGVRIMQLTYNNRSIFGDGCLEPGNAGLSKAGVAAVKKMNEQGVAVDLSHSGYRTTAEGISESAKPVLITHSGCAAVYTHPRNKPDEILKSLADRGGYFGVYLMPYLVASPTVPRREHVLDHIVHAINVCGADQVGIGSDGSIQKTVLTAEQKAAFDQDIARRKKLGIGAPGEDRYPYVPELNGPDHMEIIAAELAKRGQPAPVIEKVLGANFQRIIGEIWGTS
;
A
#
# COMPACT_ATOMS: atom_id res chain seq x y z
N MET A 1 -2.90 73.93 35.06
CA MET A 1 -2.58 72.71 35.77
C MET A 1 -2.44 71.61 34.72
N SER A 2 -1.31 71.04 34.66
CA SER A 2 -0.58 70.46 33.56
C SER A 2 -1.25 69.21 32.92
N ALA A 3 -1.42 69.23 31.60
CA ALA A 3 -1.76 68.05 30.79
C ALA A 3 -0.48 67.41 30.27
N ALA A 4 -0.21 66.20 30.69
CA ALA A 4 0.89 65.40 30.18
C ALA A 4 0.45 64.65 28.91
N ALA A 5 1.10 64.94 27.77
CA ALA A 5 0.92 64.25 26.52
C ALA A 5 1.79 62.96 26.50
N LEU A 6 1.16 61.81 26.35
CA LEU A 6 1.80 60.51 26.12
C LEU A 6 2.07 60.32 24.61
N LEU A 7 3.34 60.28 24.21
CA LEU A 7 3.79 59.90 22.89
C LEU A 7 3.81 58.35 22.75
N LEU A 8 2.99 57.85 21.83
CA LEU A 8 3.06 56.44 21.36
C LEU A 8 4.03 56.34 20.19
N PRO A 9 4.90 55.32 20.16
CA PRO A 9 5.76 55.09 19.01
C PRO A 9 4.96 54.36 17.91
N ARG A 10 5.04 54.92 16.68
CA ARG A 10 4.56 54.28 15.46
C ARG A 10 5.38 53.03 15.15
N LEU A 11 4.80 51.84 15.28
CA LEU A 11 5.29 50.60 14.67
C LEU A 11 5.02 50.65 13.17
N LEU A 12 6.09 50.75 12.39
CA LEU A 12 6.09 50.49 10.96
C LEU A 12 5.88 48.97 10.74
N ALA A 13 4.68 48.59 10.32
CA ALA A 13 4.42 47.27 9.79
C ALA A 13 5.13 47.12 8.44
N ARG A 14 6.20 46.31 8.40
CA ARG A 14 6.76 45.80 7.15
C ARG A 14 5.74 44.84 6.54
N ALA A 15 5.17 45.23 5.41
CA ALA A 15 4.46 44.31 4.53
C ALA A 15 5.45 43.27 4.02
N GLN A 16 5.27 42.01 4.42
CA GLN A 16 5.90 40.90 3.73
C GLN A 16 5.11 40.66 2.44
N ASP A 17 5.73 40.97 1.31
CA ASP A 17 5.28 40.55 -0.02
C ASP A 17 5.43 39.04 -0.10
N GLY A 18 4.40 38.33 0.35
CA GLY A 18 4.19 36.94 0.02
C GLY A 18 3.64 36.85 -1.40
N SER A 19 4.50 36.69 -2.40
CA SER A 19 4.07 36.35 -3.75
C SER A 19 3.42 34.95 -3.70
N ALA A 20 2.10 34.89 -3.49
CA ALA A 20 1.33 33.68 -3.67
C ALA A 20 1.50 33.22 -5.11
N SER A 21 1.99 32.01 -5.30
CA SER A 21 2.08 31.35 -6.62
C SER A 21 0.73 31.42 -7.32
N THR A 22 0.68 32.11 -8.45
CA THR A 22 -0.55 32.34 -9.25
C THR A 22 -0.89 31.16 -10.17
N THR A 23 -0.24 30.01 -10.01
CA THR A 23 -0.51 28.80 -10.80
C THR A 23 -1.83 28.18 -10.36
N PRO A 24 -2.76 27.87 -11.30
CA PRO A 24 -4.01 27.21 -10.95
C PRO A 24 -3.76 25.90 -10.17
N PRO A 25 -4.53 25.59 -9.14
CA PRO A 25 -4.31 24.40 -8.29
C PRO A 25 -4.17 23.09 -9.06
N SER A 26 -4.92 22.92 -10.17
CA SER A 26 -4.86 21.73 -11.02
C SER A 26 -3.51 21.53 -11.73
N ILE A 27 -2.89 22.62 -12.22
CA ILE A 27 -1.59 22.58 -12.89
C ILE A 27 -0.48 22.30 -11.88
N ALA A 28 -0.58 22.88 -10.68
CA ALA A 28 0.39 22.64 -9.60
C ALA A 28 0.39 21.16 -9.15
N ILE A 29 -0.79 20.52 -9.07
CA ILE A 29 -0.89 19.10 -8.68
C ILE A 29 -0.39 18.17 -9.78
N ALA A 30 -0.69 18.42 -11.04
CA ALA A 30 -0.16 17.63 -12.16
C ALA A 30 1.38 17.70 -12.22
N ALA A 31 1.96 18.88 -11.98
CA ALA A 31 3.40 19.05 -11.91
C ALA A 31 4.02 18.33 -10.70
N LEU A 32 3.37 18.39 -9.53
CA LEU A 32 3.75 17.66 -8.34
C LEU A 32 3.75 16.15 -8.60
N TYR A 33 2.66 15.61 -9.13
CA TYR A 33 2.49 14.19 -9.43
C TYR A 33 3.57 13.69 -10.42
N LYS A 34 3.81 14.44 -11.48
CA LYS A 34 4.84 14.12 -12.47
C LYS A 34 6.24 14.00 -11.84
N ASN A 35 6.56 14.85 -10.89
CA ASN A 35 7.89 14.90 -10.26
C ASN A 35 8.02 13.94 -9.06
N ALA A 36 6.93 13.64 -8.37
CA ALA A 36 6.91 12.77 -7.20
C ALA A 36 7.36 11.34 -7.54
N VAL A 37 7.95 10.66 -6.56
CA VAL A 37 8.06 9.20 -6.57
C VAL A 37 6.69 8.66 -6.15
N VAL A 38 6.02 7.97 -7.05
CA VAL A 38 4.68 7.41 -6.81
C VAL A 38 4.79 5.91 -6.63
N ILE A 39 4.40 5.41 -5.46
CA ILE A 39 4.49 3.99 -5.14
C ILE A 39 3.14 3.50 -4.63
N ASP A 40 2.61 2.48 -5.27
CA ASP A 40 1.48 1.72 -4.77
C ASP A 40 2.01 0.51 -3.98
N SER A 41 1.78 0.52 -2.67
CA SER A 41 2.39 -0.45 -1.75
C SER A 41 1.78 -1.86 -1.82
N LEU A 42 0.70 -2.04 -2.57
CA LEU A 42 0.23 -3.35 -3.06
C LEU A 42 -0.63 -3.17 -4.31
N CYS A 43 -0.09 -3.57 -5.46
CA CYS A 43 -0.75 -3.41 -6.75
C CYS A 43 -0.20 -4.43 -7.76
N GLY A 44 -1.07 -4.92 -8.65
CA GLY A 44 -0.65 -5.67 -9.84
C GLY A 44 -0.27 -4.73 -10.99
N PRO A 45 0.73 -5.09 -11.82
CA PRO A 45 1.05 -4.30 -13.00
C PRO A 45 -0.06 -4.37 -14.05
N VAL A 46 -0.67 -5.54 -14.15
CA VAL A 46 -1.75 -5.90 -15.09
C VAL A 46 -2.73 -6.84 -14.40
N THR A 47 -3.89 -7.05 -15.00
CA THR A 47 -4.94 -7.93 -14.42
C THR A 47 -4.67 -9.41 -14.66
N ASP A 48 -3.88 -9.75 -15.68
CA ASP A 48 -3.51 -11.12 -16.04
C ASP A 48 -2.07 -11.13 -16.59
N MET A 49 -1.16 -11.80 -15.88
CA MET A 49 0.26 -11.88 -16.27
C MET A 49 0.52 -12.85 -17.41
N ASP A 50 -0.36 -13.81 -17.63
CA ASP A 50 -0.26 -14.82 -18.70
C ASP A 50 -0.86 -14.30 -20.01
N ALA A 51 -1.69 -13.25 -19.95
CA ALA A 51 -2.27 -12.63 -21.13
C ALA A 51 -1.19 -11.93 -21.99
N SER A 52 -1.43 -11.96 -23.30
CA SER A 52 -0.64 -11.15 -24.23
C SER A 52 -0.94 -9.67 -24.02
N LEU A 53 0.05 -8.91 -23.52
CA LEU A 53 -0.12 -7.47 -23.26
C LEU A 53 -0.06 -6.70 -24.58
N THR A 54 -1.14 -5.97 -24.89
CA THR A 54 -1.17 -5.14 -26.09
C THR A 54 -0.35 -3.86 -25.90
N PRO A 55 0.11 -3.21 -26.99
CA PRO A 55 0.79 -1.93 -26.92
C PRO A 55 -0.01 -0.85 -26.18
N GLU A 56 -1.35 -0.88 -26.28
CA GLU A 56 -2.25 0.07 -25.62
C GLU A 56 -2.26 -0.14 -24.10
N VAL A 57 -2.29 -1.38 -23.63
CA VAL A 57 -2.21 -1.72 -22.20
C VAL A 57 -0.86 -1.27 -21.63
N LEU A 58 0.24 -1.58 -22.32
CA LEU A 58 1.59 -1.19 -21.89
C LEU A 58 1.76 0.34 -21.88
N ALA A 59 1.17 1.03 -22.85
CA ALA A 59 1.17 2.50 -22.90
C ALA A 59 0.38 3.08 -21.72
N ALA A 60 -0.82 2.57 -21.41
CA ALA A 60 -1.64 3.03 -20.30
C ALA A 60 -0.92 2.81 -18.95
N VAL A 61 -0.27 1.64 -18.78
CA VAL A 61 0.54 1.35 -17.58
C VAL A 61 1.68 2.35 -17.41
N ARG A 62 2.43 2.66 -18.47
CA ARG A 62 3.50 3.68 -18.41
C ARG A 62 2.98 5.10 -18.17
N GLN A 63 1.81 5.44 -18.75
CA GLN A 63 1.17 6.76 -18.59
C GLN A 63 0.57 6.96 -17.19
N SER A 64 0.43 5.90 -16.38
CA SER A 64 -0.06 6.02 -15.01
C SER A 64 0.78 6.96 -14.13
N GLY A 65 2.04 7.18 -14.48
CA GLY A 65 2.99 7.96 -13.67
C GLY A 65 3.48 7.25 -12.40
N ILE A 66 2.99 6.03 -12.12
CA ILE A 66 3.46 5.20 -11.01
C ILE A 66 4.94 4.85 -11.25
N THR A 67 5.75 5.03 -10.21
CA THR A 67 7.18 4.73 -10.24
C THR A 67 7.47 3.28 -9.90
N ALA A 68 6.78 2.75 -8.86
CA ALA A 68 6.98 1.37 -8.42
C ALA A 68 5.72 0.82 -7.75
N ILE A 69 5.64 -0.51 -7.73
CA ILE A 69 4.58 -1.25 -7.05
C ILE A 69 5.17 -2.41 -6.24
N ASN A 70 4.54 -2.75 -5.11
CA ASN A 70 4.72 -4.05 -4.47
C ASN A 70 3.70 -5.02 -5.08
N PHE A 71 4.18 -6.10 -5.68
CA PHE A 71 3.35 -7.07 -6.36
C PHE A 71 3.44 -8.45 -5.72
N THR A 72 2.27 -9.00 -5.36
CA THR A 72 2.18 -10.34 -4.76
C THR A 72 2.36 -11.43 -5.81
N ILE A 73 3.30 -12.35 -5.55
CA ILE A 73 3.61 -13.50 -6.41
C ILE A 73 3.60 -14.81 -5.64
N SER A 74 2.98 -14.83 -4.45
CA SER A 74 2.85 -16.04 -3.64
C SER A 74 1.88 -17.05 -4.25
N ASP A 75 2.19 -18.33 -4.08
CA ASP A 75 1.36 -19.49 -4.43
C ASP A 75 1.21 -20.37 -3.19
N PRO A 76 0.16 -21.19 -3.04
CA PRO A 76 0.03 -22.13 -1.94
C PRO A 76 1.21 -23.08 -1.74
N THR A 77 1.97 -23.38 -2.80
CA THR A 77 3.12 -24.28 -2.78
C THR A 77 4.45 -23.54 -2.94
N PHE A 78 5.53 -24.15 -2.47
CA PHE A 78 6.89 -23.63 -2.66
C PHE A 78 7.24 -23.58 -4.14
N GLU A 79 7.00 -24.67 -4.87
CA GLU A 79 7.27 -24.82 -6.29
C GLU A 79 6.47 -23.80 -7.13
N GLY A 80 5.19 -23.64 -6.83
CA GLY A 80 4.33 -22.65 -7.50
C GLY A 80 4.83 -21.22 -7.25
N THR A 81 5.25 -20.89 -6.03
CA THR A 81 5.83 -19.59 -5.72
C THR A 81 7.12 -19.33 -6.49
N VAL A 82 8.01 -20.33 -6.62
CA VAL A 82 9.21 -20.22 -7.46
C VAL A 82 8.85 -20.06 -8.94
N GLY A 83 7.82 -20.80 -9.40
CA GLY A 83 7.28 -20.66 -10.76
C GLY A 83 6.77 -19.24 -11.04
N ASN A 84 6.06 -18.63 -10.08
CA ASN A 84 5.57 -17.26 -10.22
C ASN A 84 6.69 -16.22 -10.24
N ILE A 85 7.80 -16.45 -9.53
CA ILE A 85 9.00 -15.60 -9.65
C ILE A 85 9.55 -15.68 -11.07
N ALA A 86 9.70 -16.88 -11.62
CA ALA A 86 10.19 -17.07 -12.99
C ALA A 86 9.23 -16.44 -14.02
N ALA A 87 7.92 -16.55 -13.84
CA ALA A 87 6.92 -15.92 -14.69
C ALA A 87 7.01 -14.38 -14.65
N LEU A 88 7.22 -13.79 -13.46
CA LEU A 88 7.45 -12.35 -13.33
C LEU A 88 8.73 -11.91 -14.04
N GLU A 89 9.83 -12.62 -13.89
CA GLU A 89 11.07 -12.31 -14.61
C GLU A 89 10.87 -12.39 -16.12
N ALA A 90 10.21 -13.43 -16.61
CA ALA A 90 9.88 -13.57 -18.02
C ALA A 90 8.94 -12.45 -18.54
N LEU A 91 8.01 -11.96 -17.73
CA LEU A 91 7.19 -10.79 -18.07
C LEU A 91 8.04 -9.53 -18.24
N ILE A 92 8.96 -9.28 -17.32
CA ILE A 92 9.86 -8.12 -17.38
C ILE A 92 10.79 -8.21 -18.58
N ASP A 93 11.34 -9.40 -18.88
CA ASP A 93 12.22 -9.63 -20.03
C ASP A 93 11.49 -9.44 -21.37
N ARG A 94 10.20 -9.78 -21.44
CA ARG A 94 9.37 -9.51 -22.63
C ARG A 94 9.03 -8.02 -22.82
N HIS A 95 9.01 -7.24 -21.73
CA HIS A 95 8.61 -5.83 -21.76
C HIS A 95 9.60 -4.91 -21.04
N PRO A 96 10.91 -4.95 -21.40
CA PRO A 96 11.97 -4.24 -20.68
C PRO A 96 11.86 -2.71 -20.78
N ASP A 97 11.11 -2.19 -21.77
CA ASP A 97 10.84 -0.76 -21.91
C ASP A 97 9.71 -0.27 -20.98
N THR A 98 8.96 -1.19 -20.36
CA THR A 98 7.85 -0.86 -19.48
C THR A 98 8.15 -1.20 -18.03
N PHE A 99 8.78 -2.34 -17.77
CA PHE A 99 9.00 -2.86 -16.42
C PHE A 99 10.48 -3.00 -16.08
N LEU A 100 10.78 -2.91 -14.79
CA LEU A 100 12.03 -3.37 -14.23
C LEU A 100 11.80 -4.02 -12.86
N ILE A 101 12.61 -5.00 -12.49
CA ILE A 101 12.55 -5.61 -11.17
C ILE A 101 13.30 -4.74 -10.17
N VAL A 102 12.67 -4.49 -9.01
CA VAL A 102 13.26 -3.76 -7.89
C VAL A 102 13.81 -4.76 -6.88
N ARG A 103 15.12 -4.92 -6.84
CA ARG A 103 15.83 -5.76 -5.86
C ARG A 103 16.58 -4.95 -4.81
N ARG A 104 16.84 -3.66 -5.09
CA ARG A 104 17.55 -2.71 -4.23
C ARG A 104 16.77 -1.41 -4.14
N HIS A 105 16.96 -0.68 -3.06
CA HIS A 105 16.32 0.62 -2.89
C HIS A 105 16.64 1.60 -4.04
N SER A 106 17.87 1.58 -4.56
CA SER A 106 18.30 2.40 -5.69
C SER A 106 17.57 2.12 -7.02
N ASP A 107 16.97 0.94 -7.18
CA ASP A 107 16.21 0.59 -8.39
C ASP A 107 14.92 1.41 -8.52
N ILE A 108 14.35 1.92 -7.41
CA ILE A 108 13.18 2.81 -7.44
C ILE A 108 13.54 4.13 -8.15
N ALA A 109 14.66 4.73 -7.78
CA ALA A 109 15.13 5.94 -8.46
C ALA A 109 15.50 5.67 -9.93
N ARG A 110 16.00 4.47 -10.23
CA ARG A 110 16.23 4.04 -11.61
C ARG A 110 14.92 3.93 -12.40
N ALA A 111 13.87 3.30 -11.83
CA ALA A 111 12.56 3.21 -12.45
C ALA A 111 12.02 4.59 -12.82
N LYS A 112 12.10 5.56 -11.89
CA LYS A 112 11.67 6.95 -12.13
C LYS A 112 12.45 7.61 -13.28
N ARG A 113 13.78 7.49 -13.29
CA ARG A 113 14.62 8.10 -14.35
C ARG A 113 14.37 7.50 -15.74
N GLU A 114 14.15 6.17 -15.79
CA GLU A 114 13.92 5.45 -17.04
C GLU A 114 12.45 5.47 -17.50
N ASN A 115 11.57 6.10 -16.71
CA ASN A 115 10.12 6.11 -16.94
C ASN A 115 9.53 4.70 -17.12
N LYS A 116 9.92 3.81 -16.20
CA LYS A 116 9.45 2.42 -16.11
C LYS A 116 8.71 2.19 -14.81
N ILE A 117 7.92 1.13 -14.77
CA ILE A 117 7.31 0.65 -13.52
C ILE A 117 8.28 -0.32 -12.85
N GLY A 118 8.77 0.06 -11.68
CA GLY A 118 9.55 -0.83 -10.82
C GLY A 118 8.64 -1.84 -10.11
N ILE A 119 8.90 -3.13 -10.27
CA ILE A 119 8.13 -4.18 -9.60
C ILE A 119 8.96 -4.76 -8.45
N MET A 120 8.47 -4.59 -7.22
CA MET A 120 8.99 -5.21 -6.01
C MET A 120 8.27 -6.55 -5.79
N PRO A 121 8.95 -7.70 -5.94
CA PRO A 121 8.32 -8.98 -5.63
C PRO A 121 7.98 -9.06 -4.15
N GLY A 122 6.73 -9.38 -3.83
CA GLY A 122 6.22 -9.52 -2.48
C GLY A 122 5.30 -10.72 -2.31
N PHE A 123 4.94 -11.02 -1.07
CA PHE A 123 4.05 -12.12 -0.71
C PHE A 123 2.92 -11.63 0.18
N GLN A 124 1.66 -11.93 -0.18
CA GLN A 124 0.49 -11.68 0.67
C GLN A 124 0.21 -12.80 1.70
N TYR A 125 0.93 -13.90 1.63
CA TYR A 125 0.95 -14.95 2.64
C TYR A 125 2.21 -15.80 2.49
N THR A 126 2.50 -16.59 3.49
CA THR A 126 3.78 -17.33 3.59
C THR A 126 3.58 -18.80 3.99
N ALA A 127 2.38 -19.35 3.78
CA ALA A 127 2.09 -20.75 4.14
C ALA A 127 3.04 -21.76 3.46
N PHE A 128 3.51 -21.45 2.24
CA PHE A 128 4.49 -22.26 1.49
C PHE A 128 5.90 -22.28 2.11
N LEU A 129 6.19 -21.39 3.05
CA LEU A 129 7.43 -21.49 3.84
C LEU A 129 7.42 -22.71 4.74
N GLU A 130 6.23 -23.25 5.05
CA GLU A 130 6.05 -24.29 6.06
C GLU A 130 6.69 -23.85 7.40
N GLU A 131 7.17 -24.77 8.24
CA GLU A 131 7.90 -24.43 9.47
C GLU A 131 9.42 -24.24 9.21
N LYS A 132 9.79 -23.68 8.03
CA LYS A 132 11.18 -23.55 7.57
C LYS A 132 11.55 -22.08 7.37
N PRO A 133 11.87 -21.35 8.45
CA PRO A 133 12.20 -19.92 8.35
C PRO A 133 13.45 -19.65 7.49
N GLU A 134 14.33 -20.63 7.28
CA GLU A 134 15.46 -20.53 6.33
C GLU A 134 15.03 -20.28 4.89
N ARG A 135 13.82 -20.65 4.49
CA ARG A 135 13.27 -20.35 3.16
C ARG A 135 13.09 -18.84 2.93
N ILE A 136 12.96 -18.03 3.98
CA ILE A 136 12.96 -16.57 3.88
C ILE A 136 14.23 -16.06 3.22
N GLU A 137 15.39 -16.62 3.60
CA GLU A 137 16.67 -16.28 2.98
C GLU A 137 16.72 -16.67 1.49
N THR A 138 16.22 -17.86 1.15
CA THR A 138 16.12 -18.31 -0.25
C THR A 138 15.31 -17.31 -1.08
N PHE A 139 14.11 -16.93 -0.62
CA PHE A 139 13.28 -15.98 -1.36
C PHE A 139 13.87 -14.56 -1.36
N ARG A 140 14.59 -14.17 -0.31
CA ARG A 140 15.35 -12.92 -0.29
C ARG A 140 16.41 -12.90 -1.39
N GLN A 141 17.14 -14.00 -1.60
CA GLN A 141 18.11 -14.15 -2.67
C GLN A 141 17.46 -14.14 -4.06
N LEU A 142 16.26 -14.72 -4.20
CA LEU A 142 15.44 -14.67 -5.41
C LEU A 142 14.81 -13.28 -5.68
N GLY A 143 15.03 -12.30 -4.80
CA GLY A 143 14.61 -10.92 -5.04
C GLY A 143 13.40 -10.44 -4.22
N VAL A 144 12.74 -11.32 -3.48
CA VAL A 144 11.58 -10.94 -2.64
C VAL A 144 12.02 -10.05 -1.48
N ARG A 145 11.26 -8.99 -1.20
CA ARG A 145 11.63 -7.97 -0.21
C ARG A 145 10.54 -7.66 0.80
N ILE A 146 9.32 -8.10 0.57
CA ILE A 146 8.16 -7.83 1.43
C ILE A 146 7.43 -9.15 1.61
N MET A 147 7.15 -9.57 2.85
CA MET A 147 6.44 -10.81 3.13
C MET A 147 5.40 -10.59 4.21
N GLN A 148 4.16 -10.98 3.91
CA GLN A 148 3.04 -10.96 4.84
C GLN A 148 2.96 -12.30 5.58
N LEU A 149 2.78 -12.24 6.91
CA LEU A 149 2.80 -13.45 7.75
C LEU A 149 1.54 -14.32 7.59
N THR A 150 0.38 -13.68 7.47
CA THR A 150 -0.93 -14.36 7.42
C THR A 150 -1.76 -13.79 6.29
N TYR A 151 -2.66 -14.59 5.75
CA TYR A 151 -3.82 -14.08 5.01
C TYR A 151 -5.01 -13.93 5.99
N ASN A 152 -6.25 -14.11 5.53
CA ASN A 152 -7.44 -13.84 6.34
C ASN A 152 -7.62 -14.82 7.52
N ASN A 153 -7.24 -16.08 7.35
CA ASN A 153 -7.44 -17.15 8.33
C ASN A 153 -6.15 -17.43 9.13
N ARG A 154 -6.24 -18.37 10.04
CA ARG A 154 -5.07 -18.87 10.79
C ARG A 154 -4.04 -19.48 9.85
N SER A 155 -2.77 -19.15 10.07
CA SER A 155 -1.61 -19.81 9.48
C SER A 155 -0.70 -20.39 10.57
N ILE A 156 0.37 -21.08 10.18
CA ILE A 156 1.39 -21.55 11.11
C ILE A 156 2.13 -20.40 11.82
N PHE A 157 2.09 -19.18 11.26
CA PHE A 157 2.79 -17.99 11.79
C PHE A 157 1.93 -17.15 12.74
N GLY A 158 0.59 -17.26 12.63
CA GLY A 158 -0.33 -16.48 13.47
C GLY A 158 -1.75 -16.45 12.93
N ASP A 159 -2.60 -15.69 13.57
CA ASP A 159 -4.00 -15.55 13.20
C ASP A 159 -4.19 -14.38 12.23
N GLY A 160 -4.92 -14.66 11.13
CA GLY A 160 -5.41 -13.64 10.22
C GLY A 160 -6.61 -12.88 10.78
N CYS A 161 -7.04 -11.84 10.09
CA CYS A 161 -8.09 -10.92 10.55
C CYS A 161 -9.49 -11.52 10.65
N LEU A 162 -9.75 -12.67 10.00
CA LEU A 162 -11.03 -13.39 10.09
C LEU A 162 -10.98 -14.57 11.07
N GLU A 163 -9.85 -14.82 11.72
CA GLU A 163 -9.71 -15.90 12.69
C GLU A 163 -10.34 -15.49 14.03
N PRO A 164 -11.42 -16.16 14.48
CA PRO A 164 -12.13 -15.75 15.69
C PRO A 164 -11.29 -15.86 16.97
N GLY A 165 -10.31 -16.77 16.98
CA GLY A 165 -9.47 -17.03 18.16
C GLY A 165 -8.54 -15.88 18.51
N ASN A 166 -8.13 -15.08 17.50
CA ASN A 166 -7.22 -13.94 17.65
C ASN A 166 -6.05 -14.25 18.63
N ALA A 167 -5.42 -15.43 18.45
CA ALA A 167 -4.41 -15.94 19.39
C ALA A 167 -3.05 -15.24 19.28
N GLY A 168 -2.83 -14.44 18.23
CA GLY A 168 -1.57 -13.72 18.00
C GLY A 168 -0.55 -14.53 17.21
N LEU A 169 0.73 -14.18 17.33
CA LEU A 169 1.84 -14.89 16.71
C LEU A 169 2.06 -16.27 17.33
N SER A 170 2.35 -17.24 16.49
CA SER A 170 2.91 -18.50 16.96
C SER A 170 4.42 -18.35 17.25
N LYS A 171 5.04 -19.38 17.86
CA LYS A 171 6.50 -19.43 17.99
C LYS A 171 7.20 -19.36 16.63
N ALA A 172 6.65 -20.02 15.61
CA ALA A 172 7.14 -19.94 14.23
C ALA A 172 6.98 -18.54 13.65
N GLY A 173 5.89 -17.82 13.98
CA GLY A 173 5.66 -16.44 13.61
C GLY A 173 6.71 -15.49 14.17
N VAL A 174 7.03 -15.61 15.44
CA VAL A 174 8.11 -14.83 16.09
C VAL A 174 9.46 -15.12 15.41
N ALA A 175 9.76 -16.39 15.14
CA ALA A 175 11.00 -16.78 14.44
C ALA A 175 11.04 -16.20 13.01
N ALA A 176 9.91 -16.21 12.30
CA ALA A 176 9.82 -15.64 10.95
C ALA A 176 10.03 -14.11 10.96
N VAL A 177 9.44 -13.36 11.90
CA VAL A 177 9.67 -11.92 12.07
C VAL A 177 11.16 -11.63 12.28
N LYS A 178 11.82 -12.36 13.20
CA LYS A 178 13.26 -12.20 13.46
C LYS A 178 14.09 -12.50 12.22
N LYS A 179 13.79 -13.60 11.51
CA LYS A 179 14.51 -13.96 10.29
C LYS A 179 14.32 -12.93 9.17
N MET A 180 13.11 -12.39 9.00
CA MET A 180 12.86 -11.30 8.04
C MET A 180 13.69 -10.05 8.39
N ASN A 181 13.76 -9.66 9.67
CA ASN A 181 14.59 -8.53 10.12
C ASN A 181 16.07 -8.75 9.82
N GLU A 182 16.61 -9.95 10.12
CA GLU A 182 18.00 -10.34 9.81
C GLU A 182 18.30 -10.23 8.32
N GLN A 183 17.38 -10.68 7.47
CA GLN A 183 17.53 -10.70 6.03
C GLN A 183 17.21 -9.36 5.34
N GLY A 184 16.76 -8.34 6.08
CA GLY A 184 16.31 -7.08 5.48
C GLY A 184 15.07 -7.28 4.58
N VAL A 185 14.17 -8.18 4.99
CA VAL A 185 12.86 -8.38 4.39
C VAL A 185 11.83 -7.65 5.25
N ALA A 186 10.98 -6.87 4.62
CA ALA A 186 9.93 -6.14 5.32
C ALA A 186 8.81 -7.09 5.76
N VAL A 187 8.44 -7.00 7.04
CA VAL A 187 7.28 -7.70 7.60
C VAL A 187 6.02 -6.92 7.26
N ASP A 188 5.07 -7.53 6.55
CA ASP A 188 3.75 -6.95 6.28
C ASP A 188 2.68 -7.64 7.15
N LEU A 189 1.84 -6.81 7.78
CA LEU A 189 0.79 -7.24 8.72
C LEU A 189 -0.63 -6.88 8.24
N SER A 190 -0.81 -6.63 6.94
CA SER A 190 -2.06 -6.14 6.36
C SER A 190 -3.26 -7.03 6.64
N HIS A 191 -3.15 -8.33 6.44
CA HIS A 191 -4.22 -9.32 6.73
C HIS A 191 -4.20 -9.89 8.14
N SER A 192 -3.18 -9.57 8.96
CA SER A 192 -3.05 -10.09 10.31
C SER A 192 -4.19 -9.62 11.22
N GLY A 193 -4.64 -10.51 12.09
CA GLY A 193 -5.60 -10.19 13.16
C GLY A 193 -5.02 -9.17 14.13
N TYR A 194 -5.89 -8.63 15.00
CA TYR A 194 -5.48 -7.58 15.94
C TYR A 194 -4.24 -7.96 16.76
N ARG A 195 -4.28 -9.10 17.42
CA ARG A 195 -3.20 -9.53 18.32
C ARG A 195 -1.93 -9.90 17.53
N THR A 196 -2.06 -10.58 16.39
CA THR A 196 -0.92 -10.87 15.51
C THR A 196 -0.26 -9.57 15.03
N THR A 197 -1.05 -8.54 14.70
CA THR A 197 -0.53 -7.24 14.29
C THR A 197 0.21 -6.55 15.45
N ALA A 198 -0.37 -6.49 16.64
CA ALA A 198 0.25 -5.88 17.81
C ALA A 198 1.56 -6.57 18.20
N GLU A 199 1.55 -7.90 18.24
CA GLU A 199 2.74 -8.70 18.54
C GLU A 199 3.80 -8.60 17.44
N GLY A 200 3.40 -8.56 16.14
CA GLY A 200 4.33 -8.35 15.02
C GLY A 200 5.03 -7.00 15.07
N ILE A 201 4.32 -5.94 15.44
CA ILE A 201 4.89 -4.61 15.68
C ILE A 201 5.89 -4.65 16.85
N SER A 202 5.53 -5.34 17.93
CA SER A 202 6.37 -5.43 19.16
C SER A 202 7.63 -6.25 18.94
N GLU A 203 7.53 -7.42 18.27
CA GLU A 203 8.63 -8.37 18.07
C GLU A 203 9.60 -7.94 16.98
N SER A 204 9.19 -7.05 16.07
CA SER A 204 10.07 -6.58 15.00
C SER A 204 11.09 -5.58 15.51
N ALA A 205 12.37 -5.83 15.20
CA ALA A 205 13.47 -4.90 15.47
C ALA A 205 13.57 -3.78 14.40
N LYS A 206 12.81 -3.89 13.30
CA LYS A 206 12.74 -2.90 12.22
C LYS A 206 11.31 -2.39 12.06
N PRO A 207 11.09 -1.25 11.38
CA PRO A 207 9.76 -0.83 11.02
C PRO A 207 8.99 -1.94 10.30
N VAL A 208 7.68 -2.07 10.56
CA VAL A 208 6.82 -3.01 9.87
C VAL A 208 5.87 -2.29 8.94
N LEU A 209 5.30 -3.01 7.98
CA LEU A 209 4.37 -2.49 7.01
C LEU A 209 2.96 -3.02 7.31
N ILE A 210 1.97 -2.20 7.05
CA ILE A 210 0.60 -2.56 6.74
C ILE A 210 0.38 -1.98 5.35
N THR A 211 0.71 -2.77 4.32
CA THR A 211 0.78 -2.26 2.95
C THR A 211 -0.59 -1.87 2.39
N HIS A 212 -1.68 -2.55 2.85
CA HIS A 212 -3.03 -2.32 2.37
C HIS A 212 -4.08 -2.67 3.44
N SER A 213 -4.76 -1.65 3.95
CA SER A 213 -5.81 -1.79 4.98
C SER A 213 -6.69 -0.54 5.01
N GLY A 214 -7.64 -0.47 5.93
CA GLY A 214 -8.45 0.71 6.25
C GLY A 214 -8.38 1.05 7.72
N CYS A 215 -9.04 2.12 8.13
CA CYS A 215 -9.15 2.58 9.51
C CYS A 215 -10.47 2.12 10.14
N ALA A 216 -10.42 1.34 11.23
CA ALA A 216 -11.61 0.81 11.89
C ALA A 216 -12.48 1.90 12.54
N ALA A 217 -11.88 3.04 12.92
CA ALA A 217 -12.61 4.19 13.44
C ALA A 217 -13.47 4.88 12.37
N VAL A 218 -13.12 4.78 11.08
CA VAL A 218 -13.93 5.28 9.96
C VAL A 218 -15.03 4.28 9.61
N TYR A 219 -14.66 3.01 9.46
CA TYR A 219 -15.60 1.92 9.27
C TYR A 219 -15.08 0.62 9.91
N THR A 220 -15.86 0.08 10.86
CA THR A 220 -15.50 -1.16 11.56
C THR A 220 -15.62 -2.36 10.62
N HIS A 221 -14.48 -2.95 10.29
CA HIS A 221 -14.36 -4.15 9.47
C HIS A 221 -13.15 -4.97 9.91
N PRO A 222 -13.17 -6.33 9.86
CA PRO A 222 -12.04 -7.15 10.30
C PRO A 222 -10.71 -6.84 9.59
N ARG A 223 -10.77 -6.39 8.33
CA ARG A 223 -9.60 -5.97 7.55
C ARG A 223 -9.04 -4.61 7.97
N ASN A 224 -9.83 -3.78 8.66
CA ASN A 224 -9.45 -2.42 9.06
C ASN A 224 -8.76 -2.45 10.43
N LYS A 225 -7.76 -1.58 10.60
CA LYS A 225 -6.96 -1.52 11.83
C LYS A 225 -7.50 -0.43 12.76
N PRO A 226 -7.63 -0.71 14.06
CA PRO A 226 -8.04 0.28 15.05
C PRO A 226 -6.91 1.27 15.36
N ASP A 227 -7.27 2.45 15.88
CA ASP A 227 -6.34 3.56 16.09
C ASP A 227 -5.18 3.24 17.02
N GLU A 228 -5.36 2.37 18.01
CA GLU A 228 -4.26 1.92 18.87
C GLU A 228 -3.19 1.14 18.11
N ILE A 229 -3.58 0.36 17.11
CA ILE A 229 -2.63 -0.33 16.21
C ILE A 229 -1.93 0.70 15.31
N LEU A 230 -2.69 1.67 14.76
CA LEU A 230 -2.13 2.71 13.91
C LEU A 230 -1.10 3.57 14.67
N LYS A 231 -1.40 3.94 15.91
CA LYS A 231 -0.46 4.68 16.79
C LYS A 231 0.79 3.86 17.11
N SER A 232 0.61 2.60 17.53
CA SER A 232 1.73 1.71 17.81
C SER A 232 2.63 1.49 16.60
N LEU A 233 2.04 1.36 15.40
CA LEU A 233 2.76 1.27 14.14
C LEU A 233 3.60 2.54 13.88
N ALA A 234 2.97 3.72 14.03
CA ALA A 234 3.62 5.00 13.80
C ALA A 234 4.76 5.27 14.79
N ASP A 235 4.56 4.97 16.08
CA ASP A 235 5.56 5.11 17.15
C ASP A 235 6.82 4.26 16.89
N ARG A 236 6.68 3.19 16.09
CA ARG A 236 7.77 2.30 15.67
C ARG A 236 8.29 2.63 14.26
N GLY A 237 7.89 3.77 13.68
CA GLY A 237 8.32 4.22 12.36
C GLY A 237 7.75 3.39 11.19
N GLY A 238 6.68 2.61 11.42
CA GLY A 238 6.08 1.74 10.42
C GLY A 238 5.28 2.49 9.34
N TYR A 239 4.74 1.74 8.39
CA TYR A 239 3.99 2.28 7.25
C TYR A 239 2.56 1.75 7.22
N PHE A 240 1.60 2.62 6.90
CA PHE A 240 0.19 2.30 6.73
C PHE A 240 -0.31 2.73 5.35
N GLY A 241 -0.63 1.76 4.48
CA GLY A 241 -1.24 1.98 3.17
C GLY A 241 -2.76 1.82 3.22
N VAL A 242 -3.49 2.82 2.74
CA VAL A 242 -4.95 2.73 2.58
C VAL A 242 -5.28 2.03 1.28
N TYR A 243 -6.18 1.02 1.34
CA TYR A 243 -6.57 0.25 0.17
C TYR A 243 -7.78 0.84 -0.58
N LEU A 244 -8.00 0.37 -1.82
CA LEU A 244 -9.13 0.81 -2.67
C LEU A 244 -10.20 -0.30 -2.77
N MET A 245 -10.53 -0.90 -1.62
CA MET A 245 -11.37 -2.08 -1.52
C MET A 245 -12.79 -1.74 -1.00
N PRO A 246 -13.78 -2.61 -1.20
CA PRO A 246 -15.14 -2.38 -0.73
C PRO A 246 -15.27 -2.34 0.80
N TYR A 247 -14.25 -2.74 1.55
CA TYR A 247 -14.23 -2.78 3.01
C TYR A 247 -14.06 -1.41 3.68
N LEU A 248 -14.09 -0.33 2.90
CA LEU A 248 -14.04 1.06 3.39
C LEU A 248 -15.40 1.58 3.84
N VAL A 249 -16.50 0.89 3.48
CA VAL A 249 -17.86 1.31 3.75
C VAL A 249 -18.79 0.11 3.91
N ALA A 250 -19.89 0.29 4.65
CA ALA A 250 -20.86 -0.77 4.90
C ALA A 250 -21.51 -1.29 3.60
N SER A 251 -21.63 -2.62 3.48
CA SER A 251 -22.46 -3.26 2.46
C SER A 251 -23.95 -2.89 2.69
N PRO A 252 -24.73 -2.66 1.65
CA PRO A 252 -24.44 -2.83 0.21
C PRO A 252 -23.89 -1.57 -0.49
N THR A 253 -23.48 -0.53 0.24
CA THR A 253 -23.00 0.74 -0.35
C THR A 253 -21.79 0.47 -1.24
N VAL A 254 -21.84 0.97 -2.48
CA VAL A 254 -20.69 0.94 -3.39
C VAL A 254 -19.63 1.90 -2.87
N PRO A 255 -18.36 1.46 -2.72
CA PRO A 255 -17.29 2.35 -2.28
C PRO A 255 -17.05 3.44 -3.32
N ARG A 256 -16.74 4.64 -2.84
CA ARG A 256 -16.43 5.82 -3.66
C ARG A 256 -15.10 6.41 -3.23
N ARG A 257 -14.52 7.27 -4.05
CA ARG A 257 -13.24 7.95 -3.75
C ARG A 257 -13.30 8.74 -2.43
N GLU A 258 -14.46 9.32 -2.08
CA GLU A 258 -14.63 10.04 -0.82
C GLU A 258 -14.35 9.15 0.39
N HIS A 259 -14.81 7.89 0.37
CA HIS A 259 -14.54 6.94 1.46
C HIS A 259 -13.03 6.63 1.57
N VAL A 260 -12.33 6.49 0.44
CA VAL A 260 -10.86 6.33 0.44
C VAL A 260 -10.17 7.51 1.11
N LEU A 261 -10.58 8.72 0.72
CA LEU A 261 -9.98 9.95 1.25
C LEU A 261 -10.29 10.15 2.73
N ASP A 262 -11.47 9.72 3.21
CA ASP A 262 -11.81 9.76 4.63
C ASP A 262 -10.86 8.87 5.44
N HIS A 263 -10.55 7.67 4.94
CA HIS A 263 -9.57 6.78 5.57
C HIS A 263 -8.14 7.34 5.50
N ILE A 264 -7.72 7.94 4.37
CA ILE A 264 -6.38 8.54 4.25
C ILE A 264 -6.21 9.71 5.24
N VAL A 265 -7.18 10.62 5.29
CA VAL A 265 -7.13 11.78 6.18
C VAL A 265 -7.16 11.34 7.64
N HIS A 266 -8.00 10.35 8.00
CA HIS A 266 -8.02 9.78 9.34
C HIS A 266 -6.65 9.17 9.70
N ALA A 267 -6.06 8.37 8.81
CA ALA A 267 -4.74 7.79 9.02
C ALA A 267 -3.65 8.86 9.23
N ILE A 268 -3.67 9.95 8.43
CA ILE A 268 -2.77 11.09 8.62
C ILE A 268 -2.93 11.72 10.00
N ASN A 269 -4.16 11.87 10.48
CA ASN A 269 -4.45 12.46 11.80
C ASN A 269 -3.99 11.55 12.96
N VAL A 270 -4.01 10.22 12.77
CA VAL A 270 -3.65 9.25 13.82
C VAL A 270 -2.17 8.89 13.80
N CYS A 271 -1.59 8.63 12.61
CA CYS A 271 -0.21 8.19 12.44
C CYS A 271 0.78 9.35 12.24
N GLY A 272 0.28 10.53 11.88
CA GLY A 272 1.13 11.58 11.30
C GLY A 272 1.36 11.38 9.80
N ALA A 273 1.74 12.45 9.12
CA ALA A 273 1.90 12.47 7.66
C ALA A 273 3.08 11.62 7.14
N ASP A 274 3.99 11.18 8.01
CA ASP A 274 5.23 10.50 7.65
C ASP A 274 5.09 8.97 7.54
N GLN A 275 3.94 8.40 7.91
CA GLN A 275 3.70 6.96 7.97
C GLN A 275 2.63 6.48 7.00
N VAL A 276 1.90 7.38 6.35
CA VAL A 276 0.71 7.05 5.55
C VAL A 276 1.02 7.01 4.06
N GLY A 277 0.37 6.09 3.34
CA GLY A 277 0.39 6.01 1.89
C GLY A 277 -0.79 5.22 1.34
N ILE A 278 -0.62 4.64 0.16
CA ILE A 278 -1.66 3.95 -0.60
C ILE A 278 -1.15 2.58 -1.01
N GLY A 279 -2.00 1.57 -0.83
CA GLY A 279 -1.79 0.24 -1.38
C GLY A 279 -3.10 -0.27 -1.93
N SER A 280 -3.34 -0.05 -3.21
CA SER A 280 -4.66 -0.17 -3.84
C SER A 280 -5.32 -1.54 -3.67
N ASP A 281 -4.52 -2.60 -3.54
CA ASP A 281 -4.96 -4.00 -3.60
C ASP A 281 -5.66 -4.32 -4.93
N GLY A 282 -5.27 -3.59 -5.98
CA GLY A 282 -5.86 -3.64 -7.31
C GLY A 282 -4.81 -3.84 -8.41
N SER A 283 -5.03 -3.22 -9.56
CA SER A 283 -4.12 -3.27 -10.71
C SER A 283 -3.98 -1.87 -11.34
N ILE A 284 -2.79 -1.57 -11.91
CA ILE A 284 -2.60 -0.36 -12.72
C ILE A 284 -3.52 -0.42 -13.94
N GLN A 285 -3.61 -1.59 -14.60
CA GLN A 285 -4.57 -1.80 -15.66
C GLN A 285 -6.01 -1.76 -15.12
N LYS A 286 -6.90 -1.07 -15.81
CA LYS A 286 -8.32 -1.05 -15.46
C LYS A 286 -8.90 -2.46 -15.43
N THR A 287 -9.52 -2.84 -14.32
CA THR A 287 -10.25 -4.10 -14.20
C THR A 287 -11.59 -3.98 -14.91
N VAL A 288 -11.79 -4.78 -15.95
CA VAL A 288 -13.06 -4.91 -16.68
C VAL A 288 -13.46 -6.39 -16.64
N LEU A 289 -14.49 -6.70 -15.87
CA LEU A 289 -14.96 -8.07 -15.76
C LEU A 289 -15.89 -8.42 -16.92
N THR A 290 -15.55 -9.48 -17.66
CA THR A 290 -16.48 -10.09 -18.64
C THR A 290 -17.69 -10.72 -17.94
N ALA A 291 -18.70 -11.13 -18.68
CA ALA A 291 -19.87 -11.80 -18.13
C ALA A 291 -19.47 -13.12 -17.43
N GLU A 292 -18.53 -13.87 -18.02
CA GLU A 292 -17.98 -15.11 -17.47
C GLU A 292 -17.20 -14.86 -16.18
N GLN A 293 -16.37 -13.80 -16.13
CA GLN A 293 -15.61 -13.44 -14.94
C GLN A 293 -16.53 -12.97 -13.79
N LYS A 294 -17.60 -12.23 -14.11
CA LYS A 294 -18.63 -11.87 -13.13
C LYS A 294 -19.32 -13.12 -12.57
N ALA A 295 -19.74 -14.04 -13.44
CA ALA A 295 -20.36 -15.29 -13.02
C ALA A 295 -19.41 -16.14 -12.15
N ALA A 296 -18.13 -16.20 -12.50
CA ALA A 296 -17.12 -16.91 -11.72
C ALA A 296 -16.90 -16.24 -10.35
N PHE A 297 -16.84 -14.90 -10.29
CA PHE A 297 -16.78 -14.15 -9.06
C PHE A 297 -17.98 -14.43 -8.15
N ASP A 298 -19.21 -14.36 -8.69
CA ASP A 298 -20.43 -14.61 -7.93
C ASP A 298 -20.48 -16.05 -7.39
N GLN A 299 -20.00 -17.03 -8.17
CA GLN A 299 -19.88 -18.43 -7.74
C GLN A 299 -18.86 -18.59 -6.62
N ASP A 300 -17.68 -17.93 -6.72
CA ASP A 300 -16.68 -17.99 -5.66
C ASP A 300 -17.19 -17.34 -4.37
N ILE A 301 -17.84 -16.19 -4.45
CA ILE A 301 -18.47 -15.53 -3.29
C ILE A 301 -19.51 -16.47 -2.64
N ALA A 302 -20.37 -17.11 -3.43
CA ALA A 302 -21.35 -18.07 -2.91
C ALA A 302 -20.67 -19.27 -2.22
N ARG A 303 -19.60 -19.81 -2.81
CA ARG A 303 -18.76 -20.87 -2.23
C ARG A 303 -18.14 -20.45 -0.91
N ARG A 304 -17.47 -19.28 -0.87
CA ARG A 304 -16.80 -18.73 0.32
C ARG A 304 -17.78 -18.48 1.46
N LYS A 305 -18.96 -17.94 1.13
CA LYS A 305 -20.06 -17.75 2.09
C LYS A 305 -20.53 -19.08 2.68
N LYS A 306 -20.73 -20.11 1.82
CA LYS A 306 -21.12 -21.45 2.27
C LYS A 306 -20.08 -22.10 3.18
N LEU A 307 -18.81 -21.86 2.94
CA LEU A 307 -17.68 -22.37 3.76
C LEU A 307 -17.40 -21.52 5.00
N GLY A 308 -18.05 -20.38 5.18
CA GLY A 308 -17.80 -19.47 6.31
C GLY A 308 -16.42 -18.82 6.30
N ILE A 309 -15.77 -18.69 5.13
CA ILE A 309 -14.42 -18.12 4.96
C ILE A 309 -14.42 -16.76 4.27
N GLY A 310 -15.60 -16.25 3.89
CA GLY A 310 -15.74 -14.93 3.27
C GLY A 310 -15.67 -13.80 4.31
N ALA A 311 -15.00 -12.70 3.98
CA ALA A 311 -15.05 -11.49 4.78
C ALA A 311 -16.41 -10.79 4.60
N PRO A 312 -16.90 -10.05 5.61
CA PRO A 312 -18.08 -9.21 5.44
C PRO A 312 -17.90 -8.25 4.25
N GLY A 313 -18.88 -8.18 3.35
CA GLY A 313 -18.86 -7.27 2.20
C GLY A 313 -17.99 -7.72 1.00
N GLU A 314 -17.50 -8.95 0.98
CA GLU A 314 -16.85 -9.57 -0.20
C GLU A 314 -17.80 -9.79 -1.39
N ASP A 315 -19.10 -9.60 -1.19
CA ASP A 315 -20.13 -9.66 -2.23
C ASP A 315 -20.12 -8.48 -3.21
N ARG A 316 -19.19 -7.55 -3.05
CA ARG A 316 -18.95 -6.39 -3.93
C ARG A 316 -17.64 -6.57 -4.69
N TYR A 317 -17.59 -6.05 -5.93
CA TYR A 317 -16.34 -6.10 -6.71
C TYR A 317 -15.16 -5.47 -5.96
N PRO A 318 -13.96 -6.07 -6.07
CA PRO A 318 -12.79 -5.69 -5.27
C PRO A 318 -12.09 -4.43 -5.82
N TYR A 319 -12.84 -3.33 -5.97
CA TYR A 319 -12.30 -2.03 -6.36
C TYR A 319 -13.28 -0.89 -6.03
N VAL A 320 -12.75 0.33 -6.01
CA VAL A 320 -13.52 1.57 -6.00
C VAL A 320 -13.74 2.00 -7.45
N PRO A 321 -15.00 2.04 -7.97
CA PRO A 321 -15.24 2.26 -9.41
C PRO A 321 -14.59 3.52 -9.99
N GLU A 322 -14.55 4.61 -9.24
CA GLU A 322 -13.99 5.90 -9.65
C GLU A 322 -12.45 5.91 -9.66
N LEU A 323 -11.82 4.89 -9.05
CA LEU A 323 -10.37 4.73 -8.93
C LEU A 323 -9.88 3.42 -9.59
N ASN A 324 -10.73 2.80 -10.41
CA ASN A 324 -10.39 1.58 -11.13
C ASN A 324 -9.74 1.92 -12.48
N GLY A 325 -8.46 2.23 -12.47
CA GLY A 325 -7.71 2.58 -13.68
C GLY A 325 -6.30 3.09 -13.38
N PRO A 326 -5.51 3.36 -14.41
CA PRO A 326 -4.11 3.74 -14.27
C PRO A 326 -3.90 5.10 -13.61
N ASP A 327 -4.91 5.94 -13.55
CA ASP A 327 -4.90 7.31 -13.04
C ASP A 327 -5.31 7.43 -11.55
N HIS A 328 -5.57 6.30 -10.86
CA HIS A 328 -6.07 6.30 -9.48
C HIS A 328 -5.19 7.11 -8.51
N MET A 329 -3.87 7.01 -8.62
CA MET A 329 -2.94 7.75 -7.74
C MET A 329 -2.97 9.26 -8.02
N GLU A 330 -3.08 9.68 -9.29
CA GLU A 330 -3.20 11.09 -9.67
C GLU A 330 -4.53 11.69 -9.20
N ILE A 331 -5.63 10.94 -9.34
CA ILE A 331 -6.95 11.34 -8.83
C ILE A 331 -6.88 11.54 -7.32
N ILE A 332 -6.29 10.61 -6.57
CA ILE A 332 -6.15 10.73 -5.11
C ILE A 332 -5.31 11.96 -4.74
N ALA A 333 -4.21 12.24 -5.45
CA ALA A 333 -3.40 13.44 -5.22
C ALA A 333 -4.22 14.73 -5.40
N ALA A 334 -5.01 14.81 -6.48
CA ALA A 334 -5.86 15.95 -6.75
C ALA A 334 -6.96 16.13 -5.69
N GLU A 335 -7.57 15.05 -5.23
CA GLU A 335 -8.61 15.08 -4.21
C GLU A 335 -8.05 15.44 -2.82
N LEU A 336 -6.84 14.96 -2.46
CA LEU A 336 -6.15 15.38 -1.23
C LEU A 336 -5.85 16.88 -1.23
N ALA A 337 -5.44 17.45 -2.36
CA ALA A 337 -5.24 18.89 -2.51
C ALA A 337 -6.55 19.66 -2.33
N LYS A 338 -7.67 19.19 -2.89
CA LYS A 338 -9.01 19.79 -2.69
C LYS A 338 -9.44 19.74 -1.23
N ARG A 339 -9.03 18.72 -0.47
CA ARG A 339 -9.24 18.61 0.98
C ARG A 339 -8.24 19.44 1.81
N GLY A 340 -7.41 20.26 1.17
CA GLY A 340 -6.48 21.20 1.84
C GLY A 340 -5.20 20.55 2.35
N GLN A 341 -4.87 19.32 1.90
CA GLN A 341 -3.58 18.74 2.25
C GLN A 341 -2.45 19.47 1.53
N PRO A 342 -1.39 19.88 2.24
CA PRO A 342 -0.28 20.61 1.65
C PRO A 342 0.55 19.70 0.72
N ALA A 343 1.16 20.29 -0.31
CA ALA A 343 1.95 19.58 -1.30
C ALA A 343 2.99 18.59 -0.72
N PRO A 344 3.77 18.93 0.34
CA PRO A 344 4.70 17.98 0.93
C PRO A 344 4.01 16.75 1.56
N VAL A 345 2.80 16.89 2.09
CA VAL A 345 2.03 15.75 2.63
C VAL A 345 1.53 14.85 1.49
N ILE A 346 1.08 15.45 0.40
CA ILE A 346 0.64 14.70 -0.79
C ILE A 346 1.82 13.89 -1.35
N GLU A 347 3.00 14.48 -1.51
CA GLU A 347 4.21 13.76 -1.98
C GLU A 347 4.57 12.59 -1.07
N LYS A 348 4.48 12.78 0.25
CA LYS A 348 4.71 11.71 1.24
C LYS A 348 3.73 10.55 1.06
N VAL A 349 2.44 10.85 0.96
CA VAL A 349 1.37 9.86 0.78
C VAL A 349 1.50 9.12 -0.56
N LEU A 350 1.89 9.82 -1.62
CA LEU A 350 2.06 9.23 -2.95
C LEU A 350 3.18 8.17 -3.01
N GLY A 351 4.20 8.25 -2.16
CA GLY A 351 5.25 7.22 -2.20
C GLY A 351 6.51 7.54 -1.41
N ALA A 352 6.81 8.81 -1.08
CA ALA A 352 8.04 9.15 -0.39
C ALA A 352 8.14 8.47 0.99
N ASN A 353 7.02 8.30 1.71
CA ASN A 353 6.98 7.56 2.97
C ASN A 353 7.35 6.10 2.79
N PHE A 354 6.71 5.42 1.84
CA PHE A 354 7.01 4.02 1.55
C PHE A 354 8.48 3.84 1.16
N GLN A 355 8.96 4.67 0.23
CA GLN A 355 10.36 4.63 -0.21
C GLN A 355 11.34 4.78 0.96
N ARG A 356 11.11 5.76 1.85
CA ARG A 356 11.95 5.97 3.04
C ARG A 356 11.97 4.74 3.95
N ILE A 357 10.78 4.25 4.31
CA ILE A 357 10.64 3.16 5.30
C ILE A 357 11.23 1.85 4.77
N ILE A 358 11.01 1.50 3.50
CA ILE A 358 11.65 0.31 2.94
C ILE A 358 13.18 0.48 2.83
N GLY A 359 13.67 1.69 2.64
CA GLY A 359 15.11 1.98 2.68
C GLY A 359 15.72 1.70 4.05
N GLU A 360 15.03 2.04 5.13
CA GLU A 360 15.42 1.73 6.51
C GLU A 360 15.43 0.22 6.78
N ILE A 361 14.49 -0.53 6.18
CA ILE A 361 14.38 -1.98 6.34
C ILE A 361 15.42 -2.73 5.52
N TRP A 362 15.55 -2.40 4.24
CA TRP A 362 16.42 -3.13 3.29
C TRP A 362 17.88 -2.75 3.41
N GLY A 363 18.16 -1.52 3.87
CA GLY A 363 19.45 -0.85 3.75
C GLY A 363 19.53 -0.04 2.45
N THR A 364 20.40 0.95 2.43
CA THR A 364 20.54 1.94 1.34
C THR A 364 21.46 1.47 0.19
N SER A 365 21.87 0.20 0.15
CA SER A 365 22.77 -0.36 -0.88
C SER A 365 22.06 -0.72 -2.17
#